data_09fb3e497570835884279dfca8d008d9
#
_entry.id   09fb3e497570835884279dfca8d008d9
#
_cell.length_a   1.000
_cell.length_b   1.000
_cell.length_c   1.000
_cell.angle_alpha   90.00
_cell.angle_beta   90.00
_cell.angle_gamma   90.00
#
_symmetry.space_group_name_H-M   'P 1'
#
loop_
_entity.id
_entity.type
_entity.pdbx_description
1 polymer ?
#
loop_
_entity_poly.entity_id
_entity_poly.type
_entity_poly.pdbx_seq_one_letter_code
_entity_poly.pdbx_strand_id
1 'polypeptide(L)'
;LSIGDDTSIGWDVILYNLGPMRIGSRVTISQGAHLCGGTHDFRHPEMRLQRMPITIEDDAWVCADAFIGPGVTVRSGAVVGARAV
;
A
#
# COMPACT_ATOMS: atom_id res chain seq x y z
N LEU A 1 0.40 -2.03 -11.37
CA LEU A 1 1.41 -1.51 -10.44
C LEU A 1 2.29 -0.50 -11.16
N SER A 2 2.40 0.66 -10.59
CA SER A 2 3.26 1.72 -11.12
C SER A 2 4.10 2.28 -9.97
N ILE A 3 5.41 2.42 -10.19
CA ILE A 3 6.35 2.91 -9.19
C ILE A 3 7.16 4.04 -9.81
N GLY A 4 7.21 5.18 -9.13
CA GLY A 4 7.96 6.34 -9.60
C GLY A 4 9.47 6.23 -9.38
N ASP A 5 10.16 7.33 -9.64
CA ASP A 5 11.63 7.39 -9.59
C ASP A 5 12.16 7.51 -8.16
N ASP A 6 13.34 6.97 -7.93
CA ASP A 6 14.08 7.09 -6.68
C ASP A 6 13.29 6.55 -5.46
N THR A 7 12.40 5.60 -5.70
CA THR A 7 11.63 4.95 -4.65
C THR A 7 12.38 3.73 -4.14
N SER A 8 12.47 3.61 -2.83
CA SER A 8 13.14 2.50 -2.16
C SER A 8 12.11 1.56 -1.54
N ILE A 9 12.22 0.28 -1.86
CA ILE A 9 11.35 -0.75 -1.32
C ILE A 9 12.24 -1.75 -0.57
N GLY A 10 11.98 -1.89 0.71
CA GLY A 10 12.77 -2.77 1.57
C GLY A 10 12.48 -4.25 1.34
N TRP A 11 13.20 -5.10 2.05
CA TRP A 11 13.02 -6.54 1.94
C TRP A 11 11.67 -6.99 2.53
N ASP A 12 11.18 -8.13 2.08
CA ASP A 12 9.93 -8.73 2.55
C ASP A 12 8.72 -7.80 2.46
N VAL A 13 8.79 -6.77 1.62
CA VAL A 13 7.62 -5.95 1.32
C VAL A 13 6.71 -6.75 0.39
N ILE A 14 5.41 -6.76 0.74
CA ILE A 14 4.40 -7.41 -0.10
C ILE A 14 3.59 -6.34 -0.80
N LEU A 15 3.59 -6.38 -2.13
CA LEU A 15 2.77 -5.52 -2.97
C LEU A 15 1.69 -6.39 -3.60
N TYR A 16 0.60 -6.59 -2.89
CA TYR A 16 -0.49 -7.45 -3.35
C TYR A 16 -1.46 -6.61 -4.20
N ASN A 17 -1.14 -6.51 -5.48
CA ASN A 17 -1.80 -5.56 -6.37
C ASN A 17 -2.98 -6.18 -7.12
N LEU A 18 -3.94 -6.73 -6.42
CA LEU A 18 -5.20 -7.20 -7.01
C LEU A 18 -5.97 -6.05 -7.64
N GLY A 19 -5.96 -4.87 -7.03
CA GLY A 19 -6.45 -3.63 -7.60
C GLY A 19 -5.30 -2.75 -8.09
N PRO A 20 -5.59 -1.62 -8.74
CA PRO A 20 -4.55 -0.68 -9.16
C PRO A 20 -3.72 -0.21 -7.97
N MET A 21 -2.41 -0.17 -8.15
CA MET A 21 -1.49 0.30 -7.12
C MET A 21 -0.52 1.28 -7.74
N ARG A 22 -0.48 2.49 -7.20
CA ARG A 22 0.39 3.56 -7.66
C ARG A 22 1.27 4.03 -6.52
N ILE A 23 2.57 3.94 -6.71
CA ILE A 23 3.57 4.41 -5.77
C ILE A 23 4.34 5.52 -6.46
N GLY A 24 4.38 6.68 -5.83
CA GLY A 24 5.04 7.86 -6.40
C GLY A 24 6.54 7.80 -6.38
N SER A 25 7.15 8.95 -6.53
CA SER A 25 8.61 9.11 -6.56
C SER A 25 9.14 9.46 -5.16
N ARG A 26 10.37 9.09 -4.90
CA ARG A 26 11.06 9.36 -3.62
C ARG A 26 10.27 8.85 -2.42
N VAL A 27 9.56 7.74 -2.60
CA VAL A 27 8.83 7.05 -1.53
C VAL A 27 9.77 6.05 -0.88
N THR A 28 9.66 5.88 0.40
CA THR A 28 10.34 4.81 1.13
C THR A 28 9.30 3.86 1.71
N ILE A 29 9.39 2.60 1.32
CA ILE A 29 8.58 1.53 1.91
C ILE A 29 9.54 0.62 2.66
N SER A 30 9.44 0.65 3.97
CA SER A 30 10.38 -0.09 4.83
C SER A 30 10.06 -1.58 4.85
N GLN A 31 10.98 -2.37 5.36
CA GLN A 31 10.90 -3.83 5.36
C GLN A 31 9.61 -4.34 6.03
N GLY A 32 9.09 -5.41 5.47
CA GLY A 32 7.94 -6.10 6.04
C GLY A 32 6.59 -5.41 5.84
N ALA A 33 6.55 -4.23 5.23
CA ALA A 33 5.28 -3.56 4.98
C ALA A 33 4.43 -4.36 3.99
N HIS A 34 3.12 -4.32 4.17
CA HIS A 34 2.19 -5.05 3.32
C HIS A 34 1.16 -4.08 2.75
N LEU A 35 1.20 -3.90 1.43
CA LEU A 35 0.23 -3.11 0.69
C LEU A 35 -0.73 -4.08 0.01
N CYS A 36 -1.97 -4.13 0.49
CA CYS A 36 -2.96 -5.11 0.04
C CYS A 36 -4.09 -4.42 -0.71
N GLY A 37 -4.15 -4.61 -2.02
CA GLY A 37 -5.13 -3.98 -2.90
C GLY A 37 -6.44 -4.73 -3.05
N GLY A 38 -6.68 -5.75 -2.25
CA GLY A 38 -7.90 -6.53 -2.33
C GLY A 38 -8.42 -6.97 -0.97
N THR A 39 -9.71 -7.10 -0.87
CA THR A 39 -10.38 -7.63 0.31
C THR A 39 -11.67 -8.32 -0.11
N HIS A 40 -12.30 -9.04 0.80
CA HIS A 40 -13.59 -9.64 0.56
C HIS A 40 -14.69 -8.84 1.23
N ASP A 41 -15.81 -8.66 0.55
CA ASP A 41 -16.99 -8.07 1.15
C ASP A 41 -17.72 -9.14 1.97
N PHE A 42 -17.39 -9.22 3.24
CA PHE A 42 -17.96 -10.22 4.12
C PHE A 42 -19.44 -9.96 4.46
N ARG A 43 -19.98 -8.80 4.07
CA ARG A 43 -21.42 -8.52 4.17
C ARG A 43 -22.22 -9.19 3.04
N HIS A 44 -21.51 -9.60 1.97
CA HIS A 44 -22.12 -10.32 0.87
C HIS A 44 -22.01 -11.83 1.12
N PRO A 45 -23.09 -12.61 0.93
CA PRO A 45 -23.05 -14.06 1.19
C PRO A 45 -21.97 -14.81 0.43
N GLU A 46 -21.58 -14.31 -0.73
CA GLU A 46 -20.56 -14.95 -1.57
C GLU A 46 -19.15 -14.46 -1.27
N MET A 47 -18.98 -13.57 -0.29
CA MET A 47 -17.67 -13.03 0.06
C MET A 47 -16.94 -12.47 -1.17
N ARG A 48 -17.60 -11.61 -1.93
CA ARG A 48 -17.04 -11.06 -3.18
C ARG A 48 -15.71 -10.38 -2.94
N LEU A 49 -14.74 -10.66 -3.84
CA LEU A 49 -13.47 -9.97 -3.83
C LEU A 49 -13.66 -8.51 -4.24
N GLN A 50 -13.21 -7.60 -3.39
CA GLN A 50 -13.19 -6.17 -3.69
C GLN A 50 -11.77 -5.75 -4.02
N ARG A 51 -11.62 -5.07 -5.15
CA ARG A 51 -10.33 -4.56 -5.63
C ARG A 51 -10.39 -3.05 -5.63
N MET A 52 -9.68 -2.42 -4.72
CA MET A 52 -9.70 -0.99 -4.57
C MET A 52 -8.28 -0.44 -4.72
N PRO A 53 -8.13 0.75 -5.32
CA PRO A 53 -6.80 1.29 -5.57
C PRO A 53 -6.08 1.65 -4.27
N ILE A 54 -4.76 1.53 -4.32
CA ILE A 54 -3.86 2.10 -3.32
C ILE A 54 -3.01 3.14 -4.01
N THR A 55 -2.89 4.31 -3.40
CA THR A 55 -2.04 5.37 -3.90
C THR A 55 -1.11 5.84 -2.80
N ILE A 56 0.19 5.76 -3.05
CA ILE A 56 1.22 6.31 -2.18
C ILE A 56 1.81 7.50 -2.93
N GLU A 57 1.57 8.70 -2.43
CA GLU A 57 2.01 9.91 -3.11
C GLU A 57 3.51 10.16 -2.86
N ASP A 58 4.08 11.10 -3.63
CA ASP A 58 5.53 11.36 -3.59
C ASP A 58 6.02 11.71 -2.18
N ASP A 59 7.27 11.36 -1.90
CA ASP A 59 7.96 11.69 -0.66
C ASP A 59 7.33 11.10 0.61
N ALA A 60 6.43 10.15 0.48
CA ALA A 60 5.82 9.47 1.62
C ALA A 60 6.76 8.40 2.19
N TRP A 61 6.57 8.07 3.44
CA TRP A 61 7.30 6.99 4.10
C TRP A 61 6.33 6.03 4.77
N VAL A 62 6.36 4.79 4.34
CA VAL A 62 5.62 3.69 4.96
C VAL A 62 6.62 2.90 5.81
N CYS A 63 6.46 2.98 7.12
CA CYS A 63 7.42 2.39 8.05
C CYS A 63 7.30 0.86 8.11
N ALA A 64 8.24 0.24 8.83
CA ALA A 64 8.35 -1.21 8.89
C ALA A 64 7.06 -1.87 9.39
N ASP A 65 6.71 -3.00 8.76
CA ASP A 65 5.58 -3.83 9.14
C ASP A 65 4.22 -3.12 9.14
N ALA A 66 4.11 -1.96 8.49
CA ALA A 66 2.83 -1.29 8.34
C ALA A 66 1.94 -2.04 7.35
N PHE A 67 0.64 -1.95 7.55
CA PHE A 67 -0.35 -2.52 6.63
C PHE A 67 -1.16 -1.39 5.99
N ILE A 68 -1.17 -1.37 4.67
CA ILE A 68 -1.98 -0.43 3.88
C ILE A 68 -3.06 -1.25 3.18
N GLY A 69 -4.30 -0.97 3.52
CA GLY A 69 -5.45 -1.67 2.96
C GLY A 69 -5.96 -1.07 1.65
N PRO A 70 -6.93 -1.74 1.02
CA PRO A 70 -7.49 -1.28 -0.24
C PRO A 70 -8.20 0.06 -0.08
N GLY A 71 -8.09 0.90 -1.09
CA GLY A 71 -8.73 2.21 -1.11
C GLY A 71 -8.00 3.31 -0.34
N VAL A 72 -6.84 2.99 0.25
CA VAL A 72 -6.09 3.97 1.05
C VAL A 72 -5.22 4.84 0.16
N THR A 73 -5.21 6.14 0.43
CA THR A 73 -4.27 7.09 -0.15
C THR A 73 -3.36 7.61 0.94
N VAL A 74 -2.06 7.40 0.78
CA VAL A 74 -1.05 8.01 1.66
C VAL A 74 -0.59 9.29 0.98
N ARG A 75 -0.85 10.42 1.62
CA ARG A 75 -0.61 11.74 1.03
C ARG A 75 0.88 12.06 0.95
N SER A 76 1.21 12.99 0.06
CA SER A 76 2.58 13.45 -0.15
C SER A 76 3.22 13.89 1.17
N GLY A 77 4.42 13.38 1.43
CA GLY A 77 5.17 13.68 2.64
C GLY A 77 4.65 13.04 3.92
N ALA A 78 3.58 12.26 3.86
CA ALA A 78 3.04 11.60 5.06
C ALA A 78 3.93 10.45 5.53
N VAL A 79 3.86 10.16 6.82
CA VAL A 79 4.56 9.03 7.43
C VAL A 79 3.51 8.09 8.02
N VAL A 80 3.52 6.85 7.57
CA VAL A 80 2.70 5.80 8.18
C VAL A 80 3.58 5.08 9.19
N GLY A 81 3.21 5.15 10.46
CA GLY A 81 4.04 4.62 11.55
C GLY A 81 4.25 3.11 11.45
N ALA A 82 5.31 2.63 12.11
CA ALA A 82 5.61 1.21 12.13
C ALA A 82 4.44 0.41 12.73
N ARG A 83 4.12 -0.71 12.08
CA ARG A 83 3.02 -1.60 12.47
C ARG A 83 1.63 -0.94 12.44
N ALA A 84 1.48 0.22 11.82
CA ALA A 84 0.18 0.84 11.65
C ALA A 84 -0.71 -0.02 10.74
N VAL A 85 -1.99 0.10 10.93
CA VAL A 85 -2.99 -0.61 10.12
C VAL A 85 -3.95 0.37 9.49
#